data_731e0a9a57300256143dfb47ebcaaf09
#
_entry.id   731e0a9a57300256143dfb47ebcaaf09
#
_cell.length_a   1.000
_cell.length_b   1.000
_cell.length_c   1.000
_cell.angle_alpha   90.00
_cell.angle_beta   90.00
_cell.angle_gamma   90.00
#
_symmetry.space_group_name_H-M   'P 1'
#
loop_
_entity.id
_entity.type
_entity.pdbx_description
1 polymer ?
#
loop_
_entity_poly.entity_id
_entity_poly.type
_entity_poly.pdbx_seq_one_letter_code
_entity_poly.pdbx_strand_id
1 'polypeptide(L)'
;MRKTKVYITASLDGYIAQPDGDLDWLIEFTNTAKEDYGYNEMLTSVDTVIMGGKTYLELSCMDIVWPYKDKLTYIVSRKAMDVSENTEFITENIIEKISELRNKEGKDIWIAGGGRLIALLLNAGLVDELQICYVPIILGAGIPLFPDNILQKSNCKLIENTAYDSGVIRLSYSVVE
;
A
#
# COMPACT_ATOMS: atom_id res chain seq x y z
N MET A 1 -7.96 13.75 -13.67
CA MET A 1 -8.24 12.55 -12.84
C MET A 1 -6.98 12.26 -12.03
N ARG A 2 -7.11 12.03 -10.73
CA ARG A 2 -6.00 11.73 -9.81
C ARG A 2 -5.50 10.31 -10.09
N LYS A 3 -4.17 10.11 -10.04
CA LYS A 3 -3.63 8.75 -10.12
C LYS A 3 -3.78 8.01 -8.78
N THR A 4 -3.97 6.71 -8.87
CA THR A 4 -3.89 5.80 -7.74
C THR A 4 -2.59 5.02 -7.82
N LYS A 5 -1.78 5.13 -6.76
CA LYS A 5 -0.45 4.52 -6.68
C LYS A 5 -0.40 3.54 -5.52
N VAL A 6 0.11 2.37 -5.75
CA VAL A 6 0.53 1.46 -4.69
C VAL A 6 1.99 1.80 -4.35
N TYR A 7 2.29 2.00 -3.08
CA TYR A 7 3.65 1.99 -2.56
C TYR A 7 3.67 1.02 -1.38
N ILE A 8 4.44 -0.04 -1.49
CA ILE A 8 4.44 -1.13 -0.51
C ILE A 8 5.80 -1.81 -0.47
N THR A 9 6.14 -2.34 0.69
CA THR A 9 7.35 -3.14 0.90
C THR A 9 6.97 -4.61 0.98
N ALA A 10 7.77 -5.45 0.36
CA ALA A 10 7.62 -6.91 0.37
C ALA A 10 8.96 -7.60 0.61
N SER A 11 8.91 -8.81 1.15
CA SER A 11 10.05 -9.71 1.19
C SER A 11 10.45 -10.12 -0.22
N LEU A 12 11.65 -10.68 -0.37
CA LEU A 12 12.16 -11.13 -1.67
C LEU A 12 11.26 -12.20 -2.30
N ASP A 13 10.61 -13.02 -1.48
CA ASP A 13 9.64 -14.04 -1.89
C ASP A 13 8.18 -13.56 -1.93
N GLY A 14 7.94 -12.23 -1.85
CA GLY A 14 6.66 -11.61 -2.17
C GLY A 14 5.64 -11.53 -1.04
N TYR A 15 6.04 -11.62 0.21
CA TYR A 15 5.16 -11.45 1.36
C TYR A 15 5.24 -10.04 1.93
N ILE A 16 4.11 -9.51 2.43
CA ILE A 16 4.01 -8.18 3.04
C ILE A 16 3.95 -8.21 4.57
N ALA A 17 3.71 -9.38 5.15
CA ALA A 17 3.71 -9.63 6.59
C ALA A 17 3.94 -11.12 6.85
N GLN A 18 4.27 -11.49 8.09
CA GLN A 18 4.27 -12.88 8.54
C GLN A 18 2.84 -13.48 8.54
N PRO A 19 2.66 -14.79 8.71
CA PRO A 19 1.33 -15.44 8.65
C PRO A 19 0.31 -14.89 9.67
N ASP A 20 0.77 -14.43 10.82
CA ASP A 20 -0.02 -13.80 11.90
C ASP A 20 -0.25 -12.30 11.70
N GLY A 21 0.40 -11.69 10.71
CA GLY A 21 0.35 -10.27 10.40
C GLY A 21 1.51 -9.46 10.93
N ASP A 22 2.43 -10.08 11.65
CA ASP A 22 3.58 -9.43 12.25
C ASP A 22 4.52 -8.78 11.21
N LEU A 23 5.07 -7.60 11.55
CA LEU A 23 5.93 -6.76 10.71
C LEU A 23 7.33 -6.55 11.32
N ASP A 24 7.70 -7.24 12.39
CA ASP A 24 8.97 -7.02 13.09
C ASP A 24 10.17 -7.15 12.16
N TRP A 25 10.14 -8.12 11.24
CA TRP A 25 11.16 -8.33 10.22
C TRP A 25 11.44 -7.06 9.38
N LEU A 26 10.39 -6.30 9.08
CA LEU A 26 10.49 -5.08 8.29
C LEU A 26 10.96 -3.91 9.15
N ILE A 27 10.43 -3.79 10.36
CA ILE A 27 10.79 -2.74 11.32
C ILE A 27 12.27 -2.84 11.69
N GLU A 28 12.76 -4.03 12.01
CA GLU A 28 14.18 -4.29 12.30
C GLU A 28 15.08 -3.92 11.13
N PHE A 29 14.68 -4.31 9.91
CA PHE A 29 15.43 -4.01 8.71
C PHE A 29 15.51 -2.50 8.45
N THR A 30 14.37 -1.79 8.47
CA THR A 30 14.32 -0.34 8.18
C THR A 30 15.03 0.48 9.22
N ASN A 31 14.97 0.11 10.49
CA ASN A 31 15.70 0.77 11.58
C ASN A 31 17.22 0.67 11.40
N THR A 32 17.70 -0.41 10.82
CA THR A 32 19.13 -0.63 10.57
C THR A 32 19.62 0.12 9.34
N ALA A 33 18.84 0.12 8.27
CA ALA A 33 19.23 0.65 6.97
C ALA A 33 19.26 2.18 6.90
N LYS A 34 18.44 2.89 7.69
CA LYS A 34 18.32 4.36 7.76
C LYS A 34 18.03 5.05 6.41
N GLU A 35 17.42 4.34 5.50
CA GLU A 35 17.02 4.82 4.17
C GLU A 35 15.50 4.85 4.08
N ASP A 36 14.94 5.82 3.35
CA ASP A 36 13.49 5.97 3.22
C ASP A 36 12.92 5.32 1.95
N TYR A 37 13.76 4.83 1.07
CA TYR A 37 13.42 4.14 -0.18
C TYR A 37 12.47 4.92 -1.10
N GLY A 38 12.43 6.26 -0.97
CA GLY A 38 11.53 7.14 -1.70
C GLY A 38 10.14 7.28 -1.06
N TYR A 39 9.98 6.84 0.19
CA TYR A 39 8.71 6.95 0.93
C TYR A 39 8.29 8.41 1.13
N ASN A 40 9.20 9.29 1.53
CA ASN A 40 8.90 10.72 1.73
C ASN A 40 8.48 11.41 0.43
N GLU A 41 9.15 11.10 -0.68
CA GLU A 41 8.78 11.60 -2.01
C GLU A 41 7.36 11.15 -2.38
N MET A 42 7.07 9.86 -2.25
CA MET A 42 5.73 9.31 -2.47
C MET A 42 4.72 10.00 -1.56
N LEU A 43 5.00 10.11 -0.26
CA LEU A 43 4.07 10.69 0.72
C LEU A 43 3.75 12.17 0.44
N THR A 44 4.70 12.95 -0.07
CA THR A 44 4.47 14.35 -0.48
C THR A 44 3.65 14.47 -1.77
N SER A 45 3.67 13.46 -2.63
CA SER A 45 2.94 13.42 -3.90
C SER A 45 1.45 13.14 -3.75
N VAL A 46 1.00 12.70 -2.56
CA VAL A 46 -0.37 12.29 -2.28
C VAL A 46 -1.00 13.13 -1.17
N ASP A 47 -2.32 13.28 -1.20
CA ASP A 47 -3.13 13.89 -0.13
C ASP A 47 -4.16 12.93 0.46
N THR A 48 -4.31 11.77 -0.14
CA THR A 48 -5.29 10.75 0.24
C THR A 48 -4.62 9.39 0.37
N VAL A 49 -4.95 8.67 1.44
CA VAL A 49 -4.49 7.31 1.72
C VAL A 49 -5.68 6.37 1.75
N ILE A 50 -5.57 5.22 1.10
CA ILE A 50 -6.58 4.15 1.16
C ILE A 50 -5.91 2.89 1.70
N MET A 51 -6.49 2.29 2.73
CA MET A 51 -5.97 1.05 3.33
C MET A 51 -7.08 0.09 3.74
N GLY A 52 -6.72 -1.17 3.86
CA GLY A 52 -7.62 -2.18 4.40
C GLY A 52 -7.76 -2.10 5.93
N GLY A 53 -8.88 -2.58 6.47
CA GLY A 53 -9.16 -2.54 7.91
C GLY A 53 -8.12 -3.24 8.77
N LYS A 54 -7.49 -4.33 8.29
CA LYS A 54 -6.40 -5.00 9.03
C LYS A 54 -5.16 -4.12 9.11
N THR A 55 -4.73 -3.51 8.00
CA THR A 55 -3.61 -2.57 7.96
C THR A 55 -3.83 -1.39 8.89
N TYR A 56 -5.07 -0.86 8.92
CA TYR A 56 -5.43 0.20 9.86
C TYR A 56 -5.30 -0.23 11.31
N LEU A 57 -5.80 -1.42 11.67
CA LEU A 57 -5.72 -1.95 13.03
C LEU A 57 -4.27 -2.14 13.47
N GLU A 58 -3.42 -2.70 12.64
CA GLU A 58 -2.00 -2.89 12.92
C GLU A 58 -1.31 -1.56 13.19
N LEU A 59 -1.50 -0.56 12.33
CA LEU A 59 -0.96 0.78 12.54
C LEU A 59 -1.51 1.45 13.80
N SER A 60 -2.78 1.24 14.13
CA SER A 60 -3.43 1.82 15.32
C SER A 60 -2.97 1.17 16.62
N CYS A 61 -2.49 -0.08 16.57
CA CYS A 61 -1.92 -0.79 17.72
C CYS A 61 -0.45 -0.46 17.97
N MET A 62 0.22 0.19 17.02
CA MET A 62 1.58 0.69 17.22
C MET A 62 1.55 1.90 18.16
N ASP A 63 2.51 1.98 19.06
CA ASP A 63 2.68 3.15 19.97
C ASP A 63 3.34 4.33 19.23
N ILE A 64 2.67 4.79 18.17
CA ILE A 64 3.09 5.91 17.33
C ILE A 64 1.96 6.92 17.16
N VAL A 65 2.34 8.19 16.97
CA VAL A 65 1.37 9.21 16.54
C VAL A 65 0.90 8.86 15.14
N TRP A 66 -0.42 8.97 14.88
CA TRP A 66 -0.99 8.69 13.56
C TRP A 66 -0.22 9.41 12.45
N PRO A 67 0.45 8.68 11.54
CA PRO A 67 1.41 9.27 10.62
C PRO A 67 0.77 10.05 9.47
N TYR A 68 -0.55 9.90 9.26
CA TYR A 68 -1.29 10.48 8.12
C TYR A 68 -2.33 11.52 8.54
N LYS A 69 -2.12 12.20 9.69
CA LYS A 69 -3.06 13.20 10.22
C LYS A 69 -3.32 14.40 9.29
N ASP A 70 -2.37 14.69 8.40
CA ASP A 70 -2.43 15.74 7.39
C ASP A 70 -3.07 15.27 6.05
N LYS A 71 -3.56 14.02 5.98
CA LYS A 71 -4.13 13.41 4.80
C LYS A 71 -5.54 12.88 5.06
N LEU A 72 -6.35 12.85 4.01
CA LEU A 72 -7.61 12.13 4.07
C LEU A 72 -7.32 10.62 4.03
N THR A 73 -7.81 9.90 5.03
CA THR A 73 -7.62 8.45 5.11
C THR A 73 -8.95 7.72 4.93
N TYR A 74 -9.00 6.82 3.96
CA TYR A 74 -10.15 5.95 3.72
C TYR A 74 -9.81 4.50 4.09
N ILE A 75 -10.62 3.92 4.97
CA ILE A 75 -10.43 2.56 5.45
C ILE A 75 -11.48 1.66 4.84
N VAL A 76 -11.04 0.71 4.01
CA VAL A 76 -11.90 -0.30 3.41
C VAL A 76 -12.09 -1.44 4.40
N SER A 77 -13.26 -1.51 5.00
CA SER A 77 -13.60 -2.51 6.02
C SER A 77 -15.08 -2.82 6.01
N ARG A 78 -15.45 -4.06 6.33
CA ARG A 78 -16.85 -4.49 6.47
C ARG A 78 -17.57 -3.87 7.66
N LYS A 79 -16.84 -3.34 8.62
CA LYS A 79 -17.38 -2.69 9.83
C LYS A 79 -16.63 -1.39 10.06
N ALA A 80 -17.36 -0.34 10.41
CA ALA A 80 -16.76 0.89 10.94
C ALA A 80 -16.18 0.60 12.34
N MET A 81 -15.12 1.30 12.66
CA MET A 81 -14.42 1.28 13.95
C MET A 81 -14.23 2.72 14.42
N ASP A 82 -13.77 2.93 15.63
CA ASP A 82 -13.38 4.27 16.10
C ASP A 82 -12.25 4.83 15.22
N VAL A 83 -12.37 6.11 14.88
CA VAL A 83 -11.50 6.74 13.88
C VAL A 83 -10.67 7.87 14.49
N SER A 84 -9.50 8.07 13.90
CA SER A 84 -8.70 9.29 14.04
C SER A 84 -9.32 10.43 13.20
N GLU A 85 -8.89 11.67 13.46
CA GLU A 85 -9.25 12.81 12.61
C GLU A 85 -8.89 12.53 11.13
N ASN A 86 -9.68 13.08 10.22
CA ASN A 86 -9.54 12.93 8.76
C ASN A 86 -9.59 11.47 8.27
N THR A 87 -10.31 10.61 8.99
CA THR A 87 -10.46 9.20 8.64
C THR A 87 -11.92 8.84 8.40
N GLU A 88 -12.21 8.16 7.29
CA GLU A 88 -13.54 7.71 6.90
C GLU A 88 -13.52 6.21 6.54
N PHE A 89 -14.65 5.51 6.80
CA PHE A 89 -14.80 4.10 6.39
C PHE A 89 -15.56 3.97 5.08
N ILE A 90 -15.05 3.09 4.22
CA ILE A 90 -15.76 2.59 3.05
C ILE A 90 -16.18 1.14 3.37
N THR A 91 -17.46 0.94 3.67
CA THR A 91 -18.02 -0.36 4.05
C THR A 91 -18.71 -1.09 2.89
N GLU A 92 -19.09 -0.35 1.85
CA GLU A 92 -19.80 -0.82 0.65
C GLU A 92 -19.45 0.02 -0.56
N ASN A 93 -19.78 -0.47 -1.75
CA ASN A 93 -19.58 0.24 -3.03
C ASN A 93 -18.13 0.75 -3.21
N ILE A 94 -17.15 -0.11 -2.83
CA ILE A 94 -15.73 0.26 -2.74
C ILE A 94 -15.21 0.81 -4.08
N ILE A 95 -15.54 0.13 -5.18
CA ILE A 95 -15.05 0.48 -6.52
C ILE A 95 -15.59 1.85 -6.95
N GLU A 96 -16.89 2.07 -6.78
CA GLU A 96 -17.58 3.32 -7.10
C GLU A 96 -17.02 4.48 -6.28
N LYS A 97 -16.86 4.26 -4.97
CA LYS A 97 -16.31 5.29 -4.05
C LYS A 97 -14.89 5.69 -4.43
N ILE A 98 -14.03 4.73 -4.73
CA ILE A 98 -12.65 5.02 -5.12
C ILE A 98 -12.60 5.68 -6.51
N SER A 99 -13.45 5.27 -7.44
CA SER A 99 -13.60 5.92 -8.74
C SER A 99 -14.07 7.38 -8.60
N GLU A 100 -15.02 7.67 -7.71
CA GLU A 100 -15.44 9.04 -7.39
C GLU A 100 -14.28 9.87 -6.81
N LEU A 101 -13.48 9.30 -5.88
CA LEU A 101 -12.32 9.98 -5.31
C LEU A 101 -11.28 10.37 -6.37
N ARG A 102 -11.05 9.50 -7.36
CA ARG A 102 -10.14 9.79 -8.47
C ARG A 102 -10.58 10.99 -9.31
N ASN A 103 -11.89 11.26 -9.38
CA ASN A 103 -12.46 12.35 -10.16
C ASN A 103 -12.53 13.69 -9.40
N LYS A 104 -12.26 13.70 -8.10
CA LYS A 104 -12.18 14.93 -7.31
C LYS A 104 -10.86 15.66 -7.58
N GLU A 105 -10.84 16.96 -7.29
CA GLU A 105 -9.59 17.74 -7.26
C GLU A 105 -8.69 17.28 -6.10
N GLY A 106 -7.39 17.35 -6.31
CA GLY A 106 -6.39 16.99 -5.30
C GLY A 106 -5.13 16.39 -5.90
N LYS A 107 -4.22 15.97 -5.03
CA LYS A 107 -3.02 15.21 -5.40
C LYS A 107 -3.40 13.75 -5.67
N ASP A 108 -2.40 12.93 -5.95
CA ASP A 108 -2.60 11.50 -6.17
C ASP A 108 -3.08 10.77 -4.89
N ILE A 109 -3.54 9.54 -5.06
CA ILE A 109 -4.08 8.68 -4.03
C ILE A 109 -3.10 7.53 -3.79
N TRP A 110 -2.70 7.32 -2.54
CA TRP A 110 -1.88 6.19 -2.15
C TRP A 110 -2.73 5.02 -1.65
N ILE A 111 -2.53 3.85 -2.25
CA ILE A 111 -3.06 2.57 -1.77
C ILE A 111 -1.98 1.93 -0.91
N ALA A 112 -2.13 2.02 0.41
CA ALA A 112 -1.16 1.52 1.39
C ALA A 112 -1.25 -0.02 1.59
N GLY A 113 -2.26 -0.66 1.05
CA GLY A 113 -2.43 -2.11 1.15
C GLY A 113 -3.62 -2.51 2.03
N GLY A 114 -3.83 -3.78 2.46
CA GLY A 114 -3.05 -4.98 2.12
C GLY A 114 -3.36 -5.60 0.76
N GLY A 115 -2.75 -6.75 0.54
CA GLY A 115 -2.75 -7.41 -0.77
C GLY A 115 -4.13 -7.67 -1.37
N ARG A 116 -5.13 -8.00 -0.56
CA ARG A 116 -6.52 -8.20 -1.05
C ARG A 116 -7.14 -6.92 -1.59
N LEU A 117 -6.87 -5.76 -0.95
CA LEU A 117 -7.35 -4.47 -1.43
C LEU A 117 -6.64 -4.10 -2.74
N ILE A 118 -5.33 -4.30 -2.81
CA ILE A 118 -4.55 -4.08 -4.03
C ILE A 118 -5.09 -4.95 -5.18
N ALA A 119 -5.35 -6.24 -4.94
CA ALA A 119 -5.90 -7.14 -5.94
C ALA A 119 -7.30 -6.71 -6.41
N LEU A 120 -8.17 -6.30 -5.48
CA LEU A 120 -9.50 -5.77 -5.80
C LEU A 120 -9.42 -4.57 -6.76
N LEU A 121 -8.53 -3.63 -6.44
CA LEU A 121 -8.40 -2.40 -7.22
C LEU A 121 -7.68 -2.61 -8.55
N LEU A 122 -6.71 -3.52 -8.62
CA LEU A 122 -6.09 -3.95 -9.87
C LEU A 122 -7.11 -4.58 -10.82
N ASN A 123 -7.92 -5.51 -10.31
CA ASN A 123 -8.98 -6.16 -11.11
C ASN A 123 -10.03 -5.17 -11.63
N ALA A 124 -10.24 -4.06 -10.93
CA ALA A 124 -11.16 -3.01 -11.31
C ALA A 124 -10.54 -1.93 -12.22
N GLY A 125 -9.26 -2.04 -12.60
CA GLY A 125 -8.55 -1.03 -13.38
C GLY A 125 -8.37 0.31 -12.64
N LEU A 126 -8.34 0.25 -11.31
CA LEU A 126 -8.22 1.43 -10.44
C LEU A 126 -6.81 1.60 -9.84
N VAL A 127 -5.80 1.00 -10.41
CA VAL A 127 -4.39 1.19 -10.04
C VAL A 127 -3.60 1.65 -11.26
N ASP A 128 -3.00 2.82 -11.20
CA ASP A 128 -2.21 3.39 -12.29
C ASP A 128 -0.73 3.03 -12.17
N GLU A 129 -0.20 3.00 -10.92
CA GLU A 129 1.22 2.76 -10.67
C GLU A 129 1.42 1.79 -9.49
N LEU A 130 2.40 0.90 -9.65
CA LEU A 130 2.88 0.00 -8.60
C LEU A 130 4.33 0.36 -8.27
N GLN A 131 4.58 0.76 -7.02
CA GLN A 131 5.92 0.95 -6.47
C GLN A 131 6.13 -0.08 -5.38
N ILE A 132 7.03 -1.01 -5.62
CA ILE A 132 7.30 -2.14 -4.71
C ILE A 132 8.76 -2.10 -4.28
N CYS A 133 8.99 -2.03 -2.98
CA CYS A 133 10.32 -2.17 -2.38
C CYS A 133 10.53 -3.62 -1.95
N TYR A 134 11.37 -4.35 -2.67
CA TYR A 134 11.76 -5.71 -2.28
C TYR A 134 12.95 -5.67 -1.34
N VAL A 135 12.72 -6.13 -0.11
CA VAL A 135 13.75 -6.25 0.92
C VAL A 135 14.48 -7.58 0.74
N PRO A 136 15.82 -7.67 0.94
CA PRO A 136 16.59 -8.88 0.73
C PRO A 136 16.40 -9.91 1.87
N ILE A 137 15.15 -10.20 2.20
CA ILE A 137 14.72 -11.16 3.22
C ILE A 137 13.76 -12.16 2.59
N ILE A 138 13.93 -13.45 2.88
CA ILE A 138 13.01 -14.52 2.53
C ILE A 138 12.26 -14.93 3.79
N LEU A 139 10.93 -14.83 3.77
CA LEU A 139 10.08 -15.23 4.90
C LEU A 139 9.65 -16.69 4.83
N GLY A 140 9.59 -17.28 3.64
CA GLY A 140 9.17 -18.67 3.42
C GLY A 140 7.66 -18.87 3.52
N ALA A 141 6.96 -18.07 4.33
CA ALA A 141 5.51 -18.05 4.46
C ALA A 141 5.06 -16.67 4.94
N GLY A 142 3.82 -16.28 4.62
CA GLY A 142 3.30 -14.99 5.07
C GLY A 142 2.02 -14.57 4.36
N ILE A 143 1.65 -13.32 4.55
CA ILE A 143 0.55 -12.68 3.83
C ILE A 143 1.11 -12.22 2.47
N PRO A 144 0.64 -12.78 1.34
CA PRO A 144 1.20 -12.44 0.04
C PRO A 144 0.81 -11.02 -0.39
N LEU A 145 1.74 -10.35 -1.08
CA LEU A 145 1.45 -9.08 -1.76
C LEU A 145 0.36 -9.26 -2.83
N PHE A 146 0.47 -10.32 -3.61
CA PHE A 146 -0.50 -10.71 -4.63
C PHE A 146 -1.14 -12.05 -4.26
N PRO A 147 -2.34 -12.02 -3.63
CA PRO A 147 -3.00 -13.22 -3.16
C PRO A 147 -3.44 -14.14 -4.32
N ASP A 148 -3.25 -15.44 -4.14
CA ASP A 148 -3.70 -16.45 -5.09
C ASP A 148 -5.24 -16.44 -5.26
N ASN A 149 -5.70 -16.85 -6.44
CA ASN A 149 -7.09 -17.09 -6.80
C ASN A 149 -8.03 -15.87 -6.77
N ILE A 150 -7.54 -14.66 -6.49
CA ILE A 150 -8.35 -13.44 -6.51
C ILE A 150 -7.82 -12.39 -7.48
N LEU A 151 -6.54 -12.40 -7.81
CA LEU A 151 -5.94 -11.47 -8.75
C LEU A 151 -6.05 -12.00 -10.18
N GLN A 152 -6.56 -11.16 -11.08
CA GLN A 152 -6.54 -11.42 -12.52
C GLN A 152 -5.22 -10.98 -13.13
N LYS A 153 -4.86 -11.61 -14.28
CA LYS A 153 -3.66 -11.22 -15.02
C LYS A 153 -3.72 -9.75 -15.41
N SER A 154 -2.71 -8.99 -14.99
CA SER A 154 -2.50 -7.58 -15.37
C SER A 154 -1.11 -7.43 -15.99
N ASN A 155 -1.00 -6.59 -17.01
CA ASN A 155 0.28 -6.27 -17.62
C ASN A 155 0.85 -5.00 -16.98
N CYS A 156 2.17 -4.96 -16.82
CA CYS A 156 2.86 -3.82 -16.26
C CYS A 156 4.05 -3.44 -17.14
N LYS A 157 4.32 -2.15 -17.22
CA LYS A 157 5.49 -1.61 -17.93
C LYS A 157 6.41 -0.95 -16.91
N LEU A 158 7.67 -1.36 -16.88
CA LEU A 158 8.68 -0.78 -16.00
C LEU A 158 8.87 0.72 -16.31
N ILE A 159 8.77 1.55 -15.30
CA ILE A 159 9.04 2.99 -15.33
C ILE A 159 10.47 3.24 -14.84
N GLU A 160 10.80 2.70 -13.66
CA GLU A 160 12.06 2.94 -12.96
C GLU A 160 12.44 1.75 -12.08
N ASN A 161 13.73 1.57 -11.87
CA ASN A 161 14.26 0.71 -10.83
C ASN A 161 15.39 1.44 -10.09
N THR A 162 15.47 1.21 -8.78
CA THR A 162 16.51 1.79 -7.93
C THR A 162 17.04 0.71 -7.00
N ALA A 163 18.34 0.46 -7.03
CA ALA A 163 19.02 -0.39 -6.08
C ALA A 163 19.65 0.47 -4.99
N TYR A 164 19.46 0.10 -3.74
CA TYR A 164 19.99 0.77 -2.56
C TYR A 164 21.14 -0.03 -1.95
N ASP A 165 22.06 0.65 -1.25
CA ASP A 165 23.21 0.00 -0.61
C ASP A 165 22.81 -1.05 0.44
N SER A 166 21.63 -0.89 1.03
CA SER A 166 21.02 -1.89 1.94
C SER A 166 20.60 -3.20 1.26
N GLY A 167 20.66 -3.28 -0.08
CA GLY A 167 20.21 -4.42 -0.86
C GLY A 167 18.73 -4.36 -1.26
N VAL A 168 17.98 -3.33 -0.84
CA VAL A 168 16.60 -3.11 -1.30
C VAL A 168 16.60 -2.76 -2.78
N ILE A 169 15.65 -3.30 -3.52
CA ILE A 169 15.35 -2.89 -4.90
C ILE A 169 13.94 -2.32 -4.93
N ARG A 170 13.82 -1.03 -5.27
CA ARG A 170 12.54 -0.41 -5.58
C ARG A 170 12.25 -0.55 -7.07
N LEU A 171 11.11 -1.11 -7.38
CA LEU A 171 10.58 -1.23 -8.74
C LEU A 171 9.33 -0.39 -8.89
N SER A 172 9.29 0.45 -9.92
CA SER A 172 8.13 1.26 -10.27
C SER A 172 7.60 0.85 -11.63
N TYR A 173 6.32 0.51 -11.69
CA TYR A 173 5.62 0.08 -12.89
C TYR A 173 4.37 0.91 -13.13
N SER A 174 4.05 1.19 -14.40
CA SER A 174 2.69 1.55 -14.80
C SER A 174 1.90 0.28 -15.07
N VAL A 175 0.65 0.24 -14.60
CA VAL A 175 -0.31 -0.79 -14.99
C VAL A 175 -0.83 -0.45 -16.37
N VAL A 176 -0.82 -1.41 -17.28
CA VAL A 176 -1.32 -1.23 -18.67
C VAL A 176 -2.53 -2.13 -18.87
N GLU A 177 -3.53 -1.58 -19.57
CA GLU A 177 -4.75 -2.29 -19.96
C GLU A 177 -4.47 -3.45 -20.93
#